data_42fc8aa5d00a10748caf7a493ae8e97d
#
_entry.id   42fc8aa5d00a10748caf7a493ae8e97d
#
_cell.length_a   1.000
_cell.length_b   1.000
_cell.length_c   1.000
_cell.angle_alpha   90.00
_cell.angle_beta   90.00
_cell.angle_gamma   90.00
#
_symmetry.space_group_name_H-M   'P 1'
#
loop_
_entity.id
_entity.type
_entity.pdbx_description
1 polymer ?
#
loop_
_entity_poly.entity_id
_entity_poly.type
_entity_poly.pdbx_seq_one_letter_code
_entity_poly.pdbx_strand_id
1 'polypeptide(L)'
;MIDEFLFLNFDKSKITAKYLYKKLQREGQLERDVDRLVRNDRIAWGSSMIACNDADAMVTGNIRHYTASIEKLKKVVDSRPGEEIFGMTMMVSKGKTILVADTNVQDFPSSQRLVDVSKSCVRVAKLFGFDPKVAFLSHSTFGKPVSKNTQHVRDAIELLKKEKVDFDFDGEMQPDVALEEIYKELYPFSKIVGNANVLIMPSQHSAAISYKMIKSMSRAKVIGPLLIGLGLPIEIAPLRSSTSELINLASIAAYSADVIDYKK
;
A
#
# COMPACT_ATOMS: atom_id res chain seq x y z
N MET A 1 -32.14 4.40 -2.40
CA MET A 1 -31.01 4.73 -1.54
C MET A 1 -29.67 4.90 -2.30
N ILE A 2 -29.61 4.64 -3.61
CA ILE A 2 -28.40 4.86 -4.45
C ILE A 2 -28.46 6.23 -5.15
N ASP A 3 -29.62 6.81 -5.31
CA ASP A 3 -29.80 8.07 -6.05
C ASP A 3 -29.52 9.34 -5.23
N GLU A 4 -29.54 9.30 -3.92
CA GLU A 4 -29.24 10.47 -3.07
C GLU A 4 -27.73 10.82 -3.00
N PHE A 5 -26.84 9.88 -3.33
CA PHE A 5 -25.39 10.15 -3.39
C PHE A 5 -24.92 10.85 -4.67
N LEU A 6 -25.79 11.02 -5.67
CA LEU A 6 -25.46 11.66 -6.95
C LEU A 6 -25.68 13.17 -6.99
N PHE A 7 -26.35 13.74 -6.00
CA PHE A 7 -26.62 15.19 -5.90
C PHE A 7 -25.74 15.89 -4.84
N LEU A 8 -24.44 15.60 -4.83
CA LEU A 8 -23.52 16.42 -4.07
C LEU A 8 -23.35 17.77 -4.78
N ASN A 9 -23.82 18.76 -4.13
CA ASN A 9 -23.97 20.17 -4.38
C ASN A 9 -22.91 20.79 -5.30
N PHE A 10 -23.28 21.25 -6.49
CA PHE A 10 -22.43 21.94 -7.47
C PHE A 10 -21.71 23.17 -6.90
N ASP A 11 -22.23 23.80 -5.85
CA ASP A 11 -21.58 24.94 -5.19
C ASP A 11 -20.30 24.57 -4.45
N LYS A 12 -20.18 23.34 -3.94
CA LYS A 12 -18.94 22.83 -3.33
C LYS A 12 -17.83 22.55 -4.37
N SER A 13 -18.18 22.33 -5.63
CA SER A 13 -17.19 22.11 -6.69
C SER A 13 -16.27 23.31 -6.92
N LYS A 14 -16.70 24.53 -6.62
CA LYS A 14 -15.88 25.75 -6.72
C LYS A 14 -14.79 25.81 -5.64
N ILE A 15 -15.09 25.36 -4.43
CA ILE A 15 -14.11 25.33 -3.33
C ILE A 15 -13.05 24.27 -3.63
N THR A 16 -13.47 23.09 -4.06
CA THR A 16 -12.57 21.99 -4.42
C THR A 16 -11.71 22.34 -5.64
N ALA A 17 -12.27 23.00 -6.67
CA ALA A 17 -11.51 23.45 -7.81
C ALA A 17 -10.47 24.52 -7.43
N LYS A 18 -10.81 25.47 -6.55
CA LYS A 18 -9.88 26.49 -6.06
C LYS A 18 -8.72 25.88 -5.25
N TYR A 19 -9.01 24.87 -4.43
CA TYR A 19 -7.98 24.12 -3.72
C TYR A 19 -7.02 23.44 -4.70
N LEU A 20 -7.55 22.69 -5.65
CA LEU A 20 -6.75 21.97 -6.61
C LEU A 20 -5.96 22.90 -7.54
N TYR A 21 -6.53 24.05 -7.91
CA TYR A 21 -5.83 25.06 -8.70
C TYR A 21 -4.61 25.63 -7.95
N LYS A 22 -4.74 25.95 -6.65
CA LYS A 22 -3.59 26.41 -5.86
C LYS A 22 -2.43 25.41 -5.87
N LYS A 23 -2.73 24.12 -5.95
CA LYS A 23 -1.73 23.06 -6.06
C LYS A 23 -1.11 22.99 -7.44
N LEU A 24 -1.92 22.97 -8.49
CA LEU A 24 -1.48 22.68 -9.85
C LEU A 24 -1.02 23.92 -10.65
N GLN A 25 -1.29 25.14 -10.16
CA GLN A 25 -0.90 26.38 -10.86
C GLN A 25 0.63 26.48 -11.10
N ARG A 26 1.45 25.95 -10.18
CA ARG A 26 2.91 25.93 -10.33
C ARG A 26 3.40 24.91 -11.38
N GLU A 27 2.54 23.97 -11.77
CA GLU A 27 2.76 23.01 -12.85
C GLU A 27 2.25 23.55 -14.20
N GLY A 28 1.83 24.82 -14.25
CA GLY A 28 1.35 25.49 -15.48
C GLY A 28 -0.09 25.21 -15.83
N GLN A 29 -0.88 24.62 -14.93
CA GLN A 29 -2.32 24.38 -15.15
C GLN A 29 -3.11 25.69 -15.05
N LEU A 30 -4.06 25.90 -15.98
CA LEU A 30 -4.97 27.06 -15.94
C LEU A 30 -6.18 26.75 -15.07
N GLU A 31 -6.74 27.77 -14.42
CA GLU A 31 -7.90 27.63 -13.54
C GLU A 31 -9.09 26.95 -14.25
N ARG A 32 -9.37 27.33 -15.51
CA ARG A 32 -10.42 26.71 -16.33
C ARG A 32 -10.22 25.21 -16.56
N ASP A 33 -8.96 24.77 -16.69
CA ASP A 33 -8.64 23.37 -16.96
C ASP A 33 -8.75 22.55 -15.69
N VAL A 34 -8.39 23.12 -14.55
CA VAL A 34 -8.60 22.51 -13.22
C VAL A 34 -10.07 22.43 -12.86
N ASP A 35 -10.87 23.47 -13.11
CA ASP A 35 -12.32 23.42 -12.92
C ASP A 35 -12.97 22.32 -13.78
N ARG A 36 -12.53 22.22 -15.04
CA ARG A 36 -12.95 21.12 -15.93
C ARG A 36 -12.53 19.73 -15.42
N LEU A 37 -11.32 19.60 -14.87
CA LEU A 37 -10.82 18.38 -14.28
C LEU A 37 -11.69 17.94 -13.10
N VAL A 38 -11.95 18.83 -12.15
CA VAL A 38 -12.78 18.55 -10.97
C VAL A 38 -14.20 18.12 -11.37
N ARG A 39 -14.79 18.77 -12.37
CA ARG A 39 -16.14 18.44 -12.85
C ARG A 39 -16.25 17.10 -13.58
N ASN A 40 -15.19 16.68 -14.28
CA ASN A 40 -15.22 15.51 -15.14
C ASN A 40 -14.49 14.27 -14.59
N ASP A 41 -13.69 14.43 -13.54
CA ASP A 41 -12.97 13.34 -12.92
C ASP A 41 -13.35 13.14 -11.45
N ARG A 42 -14.03 12.01 -11.18
CA ARG A 42 -14.52 11.66 -9.84
C ARG A 42 -13.39 11.49 -8.82
N ILE A 43 -12.19 11.08 -9.25
CA ILE A 43 -11.02 10.93 -8.37
C ILE A 43 -10.53 12.31 -7.96
N ALA A 44 -10.36 13.23 -8.93
CA ALA A 44 -9.94 14.59 -8.66
C ALA A 44 -10.94 15.30 -7.73
N TRP A 45 -12.24 15.15 -8.00
CA TRP A 45 -13.27 15.75 -7.19
C TRP A 45 -13.32 15.18 -5.77
N GLY A 46 -13.43 13.85 -5.61
CA GLY A 46 -13.52 13.20 -4.30
C GLY A 46 -12.27 13.42 -3.45
N SER A 47 -11.07 13.36 -4.05
CA SER A 47 -9.82 13.66 -3.33
C SER A 47 -9.76 15.12 -2.85
N SER A 48 -10.25 16.05 -3.66
CA SER A 48 -10.31 17.46 -3.27
C SER A 48 -11.33 17.72 -2.16
N MET A 49 -12.43 16.94 -2.10
CA MET A 49 -13.39 17.01 -0.99
C MET A 49 -12.74 16.63 0.33
N ILE A 50 -11.95 15.54 0.35
CA ILE A 50 -11.22 15.13 1.57
C ILE A 50 -10.21 16.19 1.97
N ALA A 51 -9.45 16.71 1.01
CA ALA A 51 -8.47 17.77 1.27
C ALA A 51 -9.11 19.06 1.80
N CYS A 52 -10.38 19.32 1.47
CA CYS A 52 -11.16 20.44 1.98
C CYS A 52 -11.95 20.11 3.27
N ASN A 53 -11.82 18.92 3.83
CA ASN A 53 -12.58 18.40 4.98
C ASN A 53 -14.11 18.34 4.74
N ASP A 54 -14.52 18.14 3.49
CA ASP A 54 -15.93 17.88 3.13
C ASP A 54 -16.29 16.39 3.21
N ALA A 55 -15.28 15.52 3.37
CA ALA A 55 -15.40 14.09 3.63
C ALA A 55 -14.18 13.61 4.41
N ASP A 56 -14.31 12.52 5.17
CA ASP A 56 -13.26 11.98 6.03
C ASP A 56 -12.36 10.98 5.30
N ALA A 57 -12.92 10.17 4.40
CA ALA A 57 -12.18 9.17 3.63
C ALA A 57 -12.83 8.91 2.26
N MET A 58 -12.09 8.24 1.35
CA MET A 58 -12.60 7.86 0.04
C MET A 58 -12.22 6.44 -0.33
N VAL A 59 -13.17 5.72 -0.94
CA VAL A 59 -12.89 4.52 -1.72
C VAL A 59 -13.25 4.79 -3.18
N THR A 60 -12.30 4.56 -4.07
CA THR A 60 -12.49 4.74 -5.52
C THR A 60 -12.07 3.48 -6.28
N GLY A 61 -12.25 3.44 -7.60
CA GLY A 61 -11.85 2.29 -8.42
C GLY A 61 -13.02 1.42 -8.85
N ASN A 62 -12.90 0.10 -8.72
CA ASN A 62 -13.84 -0.96 -9.07
C ASN A 62 -14.16 -1.12 -10.58
N ILE A 63 -14.25 -0.04 -11.33
CA ILE A 63 -14.56 0.00 -12.78
C ILE A 63 -13.40 0.47 -13.65
N ARG A 64 -12.26 0.82 -13.04
CA ARG A 64 -11.04 1.28 -13.72
C ARG A 64 -9.84 0.44 -13.29
N HIS A 65 -8.84 0.35 -14.16
CA HIS A 65 -7.56 -0.26 -13.76
C HIS A 65 -6.93 0.51 -12.60
N TYR A 66 -6.36 -0.25 -11.67
CA TYR A 66 -5.74 0.29 -10.45
C TYR A 66 -4.66 1.32 -10.77
N THR A 67 -3.78 1.02 -11.74
CA THR A 67 -2.70 1.91 -12.20
C THR A 67 -3.24 3.26 -12.69
N ALA A 68 -4.29 3.24 -13.52
CA ALA A 68 -4.90 4.47 -14.03
C ALA A 68 -5.54 5.32 -12.92
N SER A 69 -6.04 4.68 -11.86
CA SER A 69 -6.59 5.39 -10.69
C SER A 69 -5.48 6.01 -9.85
N ILE A 70 -4.37 5.28 -9.64
CA ILE A 70 -3.21 5.80 -8.88
C ILE A 70 -2.53 6.99 -9.58
N GLU A 71 -2.38 6.93 -10.91
CA GLU A 71 -1.81 8.04 -11.69
C GLU A 71 -2.62 9.33 -11.56
N LYS A 72 -3.94 9.22 -11.58
CA LYS A 72 -4.83 10.35 -11.36
C LYS A 72 -4.76 10.87 -9.94
N LEU A 73 -4.74 9.96 -8.97
CA LEU A 73 -4.67 10.30 -7.56
C LEU A 73 -3.39 11.04 -7.22
N LYS A 74 -2.24 10.60 -7.72
CA LYS A 74 -0.93 11.25 -7.53
C LYS A 74 -0.86 12.69 -8.08
N LYS A 75 -1.72 13.06 -9.03
CA LYS A 75 -1.83 14.46 -9.50
C LYS A 75 -2.52 15.37 -8.50
N VAL A 76 -3.37 14.81 -7.64
CA VAL A 76 -4.21 15.59 -6.71
C VAL A 76 -3.68 15.51 -5.30
N VAL A 77 -3.15 14.36 -4.89
CA VAL A 77 -2.74 14.07 -3.52
C VAL A 77 -1.25 13.73 -3.49
N ASP A 78 -0.50 14.39 -2.61
CA ASP A 78 0.91 14.10 -2.40
C ASP A 78 1.09 12.88 -1.49
N SER A 79 2.30 12.33 -1.49
CA SER A 79 2.71 11.42 -0.43
C SER A 79 2.82 12.14 0.91
N ARG A 80 2.70 11.42 1.99
CA ARG A 80 3.01 11.94 3.32
C ARG A 80 4.49 12.34 3.40
N PRO A 81 4.84 13.38 4.17
CA PRO A 81 6.23 13.80 4.31
C PRO A 81 7.14 12.65 4.75
N GLY A 82 8.20 12.42 3.98
CA GLY A 82 9.16 11.34 4.26
C GLY A 82 8.66 9.92 3.94
N GLU A 83 7.48 9.77 3.34
CA GLU A 83 6.93 8.48 2.94
C GLU A 83 6.78 8.37 1.43
N GLU A 84 6.89 7.15 0.95
CA GLU A 84 6.60 6.82 -0.43
C GLU A 84 5.30 6.03 -0.54
N ILE A 85 4.57 6.24 -1.65
CA ILE A 85 3.33 5.53 -1.92
C ILE A 85 3.64 4.11 -2.39
N PHE A 86 3.05 3.11 -1.73
CA PHE A 86 3.13 1.71 -2.14
C PHE A 86 1.85 0.95 -1.82
N GLY A 87 1.71 -0.26 -2.39
CA GLY A 87 0.57 -1.14 -2.15
C GLY A 87 0.90 -2.21 -1.11
N MET A 88 0.08 -2.34 -0.07
CA MET A 88 0.18 -3.41 0.91
C MET A 88 -1.06 -4.29 0.84
N THR A 89 -0.87 -5.60 0.75
CA THR A 89 -1.98 -6.56 0.77
C THR A 89 -1.98 -7.35 2.06
N MET A 90 -3.12 -7.39 2.74
CA MET A 90 -3.33 -8.22 3.92
C MET A 90 -3.95 -9.55 3.51
N MET A 91 -3.34 -10.65 3.91
CA MET A 91 -3.84 -12.00 3.67
C MET A 91 -4.16 -12.68 5.00
N VAL A 92 -5.39 -13.17 5.14
CA VAL A 92 -5.85 -13.90 6.32
C VAL A 92 -6.16 -15.34 5.94
N SER A 93 -5.39 -16.28 6.51
CA SER A 93 -5.57 -17.71 6.27
C SER A 93 -5.14 -18.52 7.48
N LYS A 94 -5.90 -19.57 7.82
CA LYS A 94 -5.60 -20.51 8.91
C LYS A 94 -5.28 -19.83 10.24
N GLY A 95 -6.00 -18.74 10.56
CA GLY A 95 -5.78 -17.98 11.81
C GLY A 95 -4.54 -17.07 11.82
N LYS A 96 -3.76 -17.04 10.75
CA LYS A 96 -2.61 -16.12 10.59
C LYS A 96 -2.99 -14.95 9.69
N THR A 97 -2.52 -13.76 10.03
CA THR A 97 -2.59 -12.56 9.19
C THR A 97 -1.18 -12.22 8.72
N ILE A 98 -1.02 -12.06 7.42
CA ILE A 98 0.25 -11.77 6.77
C ILE A 98 0.08 -10.50 5.92
N LEU A 99 1.00 -9.56 6.07
CA LEU A 99 1.10 -8.33 5.28
C LEU A 99 2.15 -8.52 4.18
N VAL A 100 1.79 -8.22 2.95
CA VAL A 100 2.68 -8.37 1.78
C VAL A 100 2.86 -7.03 1.09
N ALA A 101 4.07 -6.60 0.87
CA ALA A 101 4.45 -5.35 0.20
C ALA A 101 5.66 -5.54 -0.74
N ASP A 102 5.80 -4.80 -1.81
CA ASP A 102 4.90 -3.83 -2.48
C ASP A 102 4.08 -4.57 -3.56
N THR A 103 2.78 -4.42 -3.53
CA THR A 103 1.93 -5.22 -4.42
C THR A 103 1.49 -4.50 -5.70
N ASN A 104 1.76 -3.17 -5.86
CA ASN A 104 1.14 -2.47 -7.00
C ASN A 104 1.80 -1.17 -7.49
N VAL A 105 2.97 -0.74 -7.02
CA VAL A 105 3.43 0.62 -7.33
C VAL A 105 4.76 0.70 -8.08
N GLN A 106 5.72 -0.17 -7.82
CA GLN A 106 7.03 -0.09 -8.46
C GLN A 106 7.55 -1.45 -8.94
N ASP A 107 7.91 -1.55 -10.22
CA ASP A 107 8.31 -2.81 -10.86
C ASP A 107 9.58 -3.40 -10.24
N PHE A 108 10.66 -2.62 -10.16
CA PHE A 108 11.95 -3.03 -9.59
C PHE A 108 12.41 -2.00 -8.55
N PRO A 109 12.15 -2.26 -7.26
CA PRO A 109 12.54 -1.34 -6.20
C PRO A 109 14.06 -1.36 -5.98
N SER A 110 14.62 -0.18 -5.67
CA SER A 110 16.01 -0.09 -5.16
C SER A 110 16.11 -0.65 -3.75
N SER A 111 17.33 -0.91 -3.28
CA SER A 111 17.58 -1.35 -1.91
C SER A 111 17.04 -0.36 -0.88
N GLN A 112 17.24 0.95 -1.10
CA GLN A 112 16.68 1.99 -0.24
C GLN A 112 15.16 1.96 -0.22
N ARG A 113 14.53 1.76 -1.37
CA ARG A 113 13.07 1.63 -1.48
C ARG A 113 12.52 0.46 -0.66
N LEU A 114 13.19 -0.69 -0.68
CA LEU A 114 12.80 -1.85 0.13
C LEU A 114 12.89 -1.54 1.63
N VAL A 115 13.92 -0.77 2.06
CA VAL A 115 14.05 -0.28 3.43
C VAL A 115 12.87 0.62 3.80
N ASP A 116 12.54 1.62 2.98
CA ASP A 116 11.49 2.59 3.28
C ASP A 116 10.10 1.92 3.32
N VAL A 117 9.83 1.01 2.38
CA VAL A 117 8.62 0.18 2.36
C VAL A 117 8.54 -0.68 3.62
N SER A 118 9.64 -1.33 4.04
CA SER A 118 9.63 -2.16 5.24
C SER A 118 9.31 -1.38 6.51
N LYS A 119 9.89 -0.19 6.69
CA LYS A 119 9.60 0.70 7.82
C LYS A 119 8.14 1.15 7.82
N SER A 120 7.60 1.51 6.67
CA SER A 120 6.20 1.91 6.52
C SER A 120 5.25 0.74 6.80
N CYS A 121 5.57 -0.49 6.33
CA CYS A 121 4.82 -1.69 6.67
C CYS A 121 4.82 -2.00 8.17
N VAL A 122 5.97 -1.86 8.83
CA VAL A 122 6.09 -2.05 10.28
C VAL A 122 5.21 -1.06 11.03
N ARG A 123 5.21 0.21 10.63
CA ARG A 123 4.35 1.22 11.23
C ARG A 123 2.88 0.87 11.09
N VAL A 124 2.45 0.46 9.90
CA VAL A 124 1.07 0.05 9.65
C VAL A 124 0.71 -1.23 10.40
N ALA A 125 1.62 -2.21 10.47
CA ALA A 125 1.43 -3.43 11.26
C ALA A 125 1.19 -3.11 12.74
N LYS A 126 2.01 -2.21 13.32
CA LYS A 126 1.84 -1.75 14.72
C LYS A 126 0.49 -1.03 14.90
N LEU A 127 0.03 -0.20 13.95
CA LEU A 127 -1.29 0.44 14.00
C LEU A 127 -2.44 -0.58 14.03
N PHE A 128 -2.29 -1.71 13.32
CA PHE A 128 -3.25 -2.82 13.37
C PHE A 128 -3.07 -3.76 14.57
N GLY A 129 -2.18 -3.44 15.52
CA GLY A 129 -1.94 -4.22 16.72
C GLY A 129 -1.08 -5.47 16.53
N PHE A 130 -0.35 -5.59 15.41
CA PHE A 130 0.58 -6.69 15.18
C PHE A 130 1.98 -6.39 15.75
N ASP A 131 2.65 -7.43 16.23
CA ASP A 131 4.10 -7.42 16.48
C ASP A 131 4.83 -7.77 15.16
N PRO A 132 5.44 -6.80 14.46
CA PRO A 132 5.96 -7.02 13.11
C PRO A 132 7.23 -7.86 13.10
N LYS A 133 7.23 -8.94 12.31
CA LYS A 133 8.36 -9.79 12.01
C LYS A 133 8.57 -9.81 10.50
N VAL A 134 9.60 -9.08 10.05
CA VAL A 134 9.79 -8.73 8.64
C VAL A 134 10.71 -9.73 7.95
N ALA A 135 10.21 -10.41 6.92
CA ALA A 135 11.01 -11.24 6.03
C ALA A 135 11.18 -10.55 4.67
N PHE A 136 12.43 -10.37 4.25
CA PHE A 136 12.76 -9.98 2.88
C PHE A 136 12.80 -11.21 1.99
N LEU A 137 11.85 -11.28 1.04
CA LEU A 137 11.68 -12.50 0.24
C LEU A 137 12.55 -12.50 -1.02
N SER A 138 12.93 -13.71 -1.40
CA SER A 138 13.64 -14.01 -2.62
C SER A 138 13.39 -15.46 -3.05
N HIS A 139 13.90 -15.83 -4.24
CA HIS A 139 14.01 -17.22 -4.66
C HIS A 139 15.21 -17.95 -4.03
N SER A 140 16.10 -17.23 -3.35
CA SER A 140 17.25 -17.75 -2.60
C SER A 140 17.03 -17.59 -1.10
N THR A 141 17.78 -18.36 -0.31
CA THR A 141 17.77 -18.25 1.16
C THR A 141 19.20 -18.07 1.64
N PHE A 142 19.46 -16.96 2.35
CA PHE A 142 20.76 -16.61 2.97
C PHE A 142 21.95 -16.77 2.00
N GLY A 143 21.80 -16.27 0.76
CA GLY A 143 22.84 -16.28 -0.28
C GLY A 143 22.91 -17.54 -1.12
N LYS A 144 22.01 -18.51 -0.97
CA LYS A 144 21.96 -19.73 -1.78
C LYS A 144 20.60 -19.91 -2.45
N PRO A 145 20.55 -20.13 -3.80
CA PRO A 145 21.66 -20.04 -4.76
C PRO A 145 22.14 -18.59 -4.95
N VAL A 146 23.40 -18.44 -5.34
CA VAL A 146 23.98 -17.10 -5.61
C VAL A 146 23.34 -16.51 -6.86
N SER A 147 22.80 -15.29 -6.74
CA SER A 147 22.19 -14.57 -7.85
C SER A 147 22.48 -13.08 -7.76
N LYS A 148 22.80 -12.47 -8.91
CA LYS A 148 22.93 -11.01 -9.02
C LYS A 148 21.58 -10.31 -8.86
N ASN A 149 20.48 -10.96 -9.25
CA ASN A 149 19.13 -10.40 -9.20
C ASN A 149 18.60 -10.23 -7.77
N THR A 150 19.25 -10.85 -6.77
CA THR A 150 18.86 -10.72 -5.36
C THR A 150 19.73 -9.76 -4.58
N GLN A 151 20.74 -9.16 -5.22
CA GLN A 151 21.71 -8.29 -4.55
C GLN A 151 21.03 -7.09 -3.88
N HIS A 152 20.07 -6.46 -4.55
CA HIS A 152 19.33 -5.32 -4.02
C HIS A 152 18.56 -5.66 -2.72
N VAL A 153 18.10 -6.90 -2.58
CA VAL A 153 17.44 -7.37 -1.33
C VAL A 153 18.45 -7.50 -0.20
N ARG A 154 19.62 -8.10 -0.48
CA ARG A 154 20.71 -8.21 0.51
C ARG A 154 21.23 -6.84 0.94
N ASP A 155 21.40 -5.93 -0.02
CA ASP A 155 21.82 -4.56 0.26
C ASP A 155 20.80 -3.81 1.15
N ALA A 156 19.51 -4.05 0.96
CA ALA A 156 18.46 -3.49 1.81
C ALA A 156 18.58 -3.98 3.27
N ILE A 157 18.86 -5.27 3.47
CA ILE A 157 19.07 -5.85 4.80
C ILE A 157 20.29 -5.23 5.47
N GLU A 158 21.40 -5.06 4.73
CA GLU A 158 22.59 -4.42 5.27
C GLU A 158 22.38 -2.93 5.61
N LEU A 159 21.55 -2.23 4.84
CA LEU A 159 21.15 -0.86 5.17
C LEU A 159 20.36 -0.82 6.49
N LEU A 160 19.36 -1.69 6.67
CA LEU A 160 18.58 -1.76 7.90
C LEU A 160 19.43 -2.10 9.13
N LYS A 161 20.41 -3.01 8.99
CA LYS A 161 21.36 -3.32 10.07
C LYS A 161 22.16 -2.09 10.51
N LYS A 162 22.58 -1.23 9.55
CA LYS A 162 23.28 0.02 9.84
C LYS A 162 22.39 1.06 10.52
N GLU A 163 21.12 1.11 10.18
CA GLU A 163 20.14 2.06 10.72
C GLU A 163 19.67 1.72 12.14
N LYS A 164 19.96 0.51 12.67
CA LYS A 164 19.58 0.04 14.00
C LYS A 164 18.09 0.23 14.31
N VAL A 165 17.25 -0.28 13.41
CA VAL A 165 15.78 -0.23 13.55
C VAL A 165 15.26 -1.00 14.77
N ASP A 166 14.06 -0.67 15.24
CA ASP A 166 13.41 -1.19 16.45
C ASP A 166 12.45 -2.38 16.18
N PHE A 167 12.68 -3.15 15.13
CA PHE A 167 11.88 -4.31 14.76
C PHE A 167 12.73 -5.47 14.29
N ASP A 168 12.23 -6.68 14.44
CA ASP A 168 12.90 -7.90 13.96
C ASP A 168 12.75 -8.04 12.45
N PHE A 169 13.86 -8.25 11.76
CA PHE A 169 13.90 -8.49 10.32
C PHE A 169 15.02 -9.44 9.94
N ASP A 170 14.87 -10.16 8.83
CA ASP A 170 15.90 -11.00 8.26
C ASP A 170 15.62 -11.34 6.78
N GLY A 171 16.55 -11.99 6.12
CA GLY A 171 16.49 -12.46 4.73
C GLY A 171 17.87 -12.38 4.07
N GLU A 172 17.96 -12.52 2.76
CA GLU A 172 16.84 -12.92 1.90
C GLU A 172 16.45 -14.39 2.19
N MET A 173 15.17 -14.69 2.08
CA MET A 173 14.69 -16.06 2.27
C MET A 173 13.49 -16.39 1.37
N GLN A 174 13.28 -17.69 1.13
CA GLN A 174 12.11 -18.17 0.40
C GLN A 174 10.84 -18.07 1.25
N PRO A 175 9.64 -17.98 0.63
CA PRO A 175 8.39 -17.80 1.36
C PRO A 175 8.05 -18.94 2.34
N ASP A 176 8.39 -20.19 2.00
CA ASP A 176 8.21 -21.35 2.87
C ASP A 176 9.11 -21.25 4.11
N VAL A 177 10.37 -20.87 3.94
CA VAL A 177 11.30 -20.62 5.06
C VAL A 177 10.78 -19.51 5.98
N ALA A 178 10.22 -18.44 5.43
CA ALA A 178 9.68 -17.35 6.21
C ALA A 178 8.43 -17.75 7.03
N LEU A 179 7.61 -18.68 6.51
CA LEU A 179 6.26 -18.95 7.02
C LEU A 179 6.09 -20.27 7.76
N GLU A 180 6.96 -21.27 7.49
CA GLU A 180 6.81 -22.62 8.04
C GLU A 180 7.82 -22.91 9.17
N GLU A 181 7.31 -23.32 10.32
CA GLU A 181 8.11 -23.55 11.52
C GLU A 181 9.14 -24.67 11.39
N ILE A 182 8.93 -25.61 10.48
CA ILE A 182 9.86 -26.73 10.25
C ILE A 182 11.28 -26.27 9.88
N TYR A 183 11.42 -25.09 9.32
CA TYR A 183 12.73 -24.53 8.93
C TYR A 183 13.51 -23.91 10.10
N LYS A 184 12.91 -23.77 11.29
CA LYS A 184 13.60 -23.20 12.47
C LYS A 184 14.82 -24.03 12.90
N GLU A 185 14.71 -25.34 12.78
CA GLU A 185 15.81 -26.24 13.11
C GLU A 185 16.98 -26.11 12.12
N LEU A 186 16.68 -25.79 10.85
CA LEU A 186 17.69 -25.61 9.81
C LEU A 186 18.39 -24.24 9.89
N TYR A 187 17.68 -23.21 10.36
CA TYR A 187 18.19 -21.84 10.46
C TYR A 187 18.02 -21.25 11.87
N PRO A 188 18.63 -21.86 12.92
CA PRO A 188 18.42 -21.45 14.31
C PRO A 188 18.96 -20.06 14.66
N PHE A 189 19.77 -19.47 13.80
CA PHE A 189 20.32 -18.12 13.96
C PHE A 189 19.32 -17.00 13.62
N SER A 190 18.23 -17.32 12.92
CA SER A 190 17.22 -16.33 12.50
C SER A 190 15.97 -16.41 13.36
N LYS A 191 15.55 -15.28 13.92
CA LYS A 191 14.28 -15.14 14.66
C LYS A 191 13.06 -15.06 13.75
N ILE A 192 13.26 -14.82 12.46
CA ILE A 192 12.19 -14.57 11.48
C ILE A 192 11.70 -15.87 10.85
N VAL A 193 12.57 -16.84 10.64
CA VAL A 193 12.22 -18.15 10.03
C VAL A 193 11.01 -18.76 10.72
N GLY A 194 9.97 -19.09 9.95
CA GLY A 194 8.71 -19.68 10.41
C GLY A 194 7.79 -18.75 11.22
N ASN A 195 8.19 -17.50 11.45
CA ASN A 195 7.46 -16.55 12.29
C ASN A 195 7.06 -15.25 11.56
N ALA A 196 7.46 -15.08 10.30
CA ALA A 196 7.21 -13.85 9.56
C ALA A 196 5.71 -13.54 9.43
N ASN A 197 5.36 -12.27 9.61
CA ASN A 197 4.02 -11.76 9.37
C ASN A 197 4.01 -10.51 8.48
N VAL A 198 5.18 -9.97 8.13
CA VAL A 198 5.38 -8.91 7.14
C VAL A 198 6.35 -9.42 6.10
N LEU A 199 5.91 -9.51 4.85
CA LEU A 199 6.70 -10.03 3.73
C LEU A 199 7.01 -8.89 2.76
N ILE A 200 8.30 -8.60 2.60
CA ILE A 200 8.79 -7.61 1.63
C ILE A 200 9.18 -8.35 0.36
N MET A 201 8.45 -8.06 -0.71
CA MET A 201 8.64 -8.70 -2.00
C MET A 201 9.77 -8.03 -2.78
N PRO A 202 10.57 -8.80 -3.54
CA PRO A 202 11.70 -8.25 -4.30
C PRO A 202 11.27 -7.40 -5.50
N SER A 203 10.04 -7.52 -5.94
CA SER A 203 9.47 -6.76 -7.06
C SER A 203 7.94 -6.80 -7.04
N GLN A 204 7.31 -5.82 -7.71
CA GLN A 204 5.87 -5.81 -7.92
C GLN A 204 5.40 -7.05 -8.69
N HIS A 205 6.16 -7.54 -9.66
CA HIS A 205 5.83 -8.73 -10.43
C HIS A 205 5.64 -9.95 -9.53
N SER A 206 6.63 -10.23 -8.67
CA SER A 206 6.55 -11.36 -7.73
C SER A 206 5.40 -11.18 -6.74
N ALA A 207 5.20 -10.00 -6.20
CA ALA A 207 4.10 -9.69 -5.30
C ALA A 207 2.74 -9.90 -5.97
N ALA A 208 2.51 -9.26 -7.13
CA ALA A 208 1.23 -9.29 -7.83
C ALA A 208 0.84 -10.70 -8.27
N ILE A 209 1.79 -11.50 -8.76
CA ILE A 209 1.55 -12.89 -9.15
C ILE A 209 1.23 -13.73 -7.92
N SER A 210 2.04 -13.63 -6.87
CA SER A 210 1.89 -14.46 -5.66
C SER A 210 0.55 -14.23 -4.97
N TYR A 211 0.17 -12.98 -4.67
CA TYR A 211 -1.07 -12.75 -3.93
C TYR A 211 -2.31 -13.10 -4.76
N LYS A 212 -2.29 -12.84 -6.08
CA LYS A 212 -3.40 -13.22 -6.97
C LYS A 212 -3.53 -14.73 -7.11
N MET A 213 -2.42 -15.45 -7.20
CA MET A 213 -2.41 -16.92 -7.24
C MET A 213 -2.97 -17.49 -5.92
N ILE A 214 -2.52 -16.99 -4.78
CA ILE A 214 -3.06 -17.38 -3.46
C ILE A 214 -4.56 -17.08 -3.39
N LYS A 215 -4.99 -15.89 -3.80
CA LYS A 215 -6.41 -15.50 -3.83
C LYS A 215 -7.26 -16.45 -4.68
N SER A 216 -6.74 -16.90 -5.83
CA SER A 216 -7.47 -17.75 -6.77
C SER A 216 -7.48 -19.22 -6.38
N MET A 217 -6.45 -19.71 -5.70
CA MET A 217 -6.25 -21.15 -5.41
C MET A 217 -6.58 -21.53 -3.98
N SER A 218 -6.71 -20.57 -3.07
CA SER A 218 -6.94 -20.85 -1.65
C SER A 218 -8.23 -20.19 -1.15
N ARG A 219 -8.63 -20.55 0.09
CA ARG A 219 -9.72 -19.88 0.81
C ARG A 219 -9.24 -18.69 1.64
N ALA A 220 -8.03 -18.18 1.40
CA ALA A 220 -7.51 -17.03 2.08
C ALA A 220 -8.36 -15.79 1.77
N LYS A 221 -8.70 -15.02 2.80
CA LYS A 221 -9.28 -13.69 2.60
C LYS A 221 -8.13 -12.74 2.26
N VAL A 222 -8.25 -12.06 1.14
CA VAL A 222 -7.27 -11.07 0.66
C VAL A 222 -7.92 -9.69 0.72
N ILE A 223 -7.34 -8.79 1.48
CA ILE A 223 -7.80 -7.42 1.66
C ILE A 223 -6.74 -6.49 1.06
N GLY A 224 -7.15 -5.62 0.17
CA GLY A 224 -6.23 -4.72 -0.52
C GLY A 224 -6.15 -4.97 -2.03
N PRO A 225 -5.14 -4.37 -2.70
CA PRO A 225 -4.02 -3.65 -2.07
C PRO A 225 -4.46 -2.38 -1.36
N LEU A 226 -3.97 -2.17 -0.13
CA LEU A 226 -4.13 -0.96 0.64
C LEU A 226 -3.10 0.07 0.17
N LEU A 227 -3.51 1.31 0.01
CA LEU A 227 -2.64 2.38 -0.48
C LEU A 227 -1.97 3.10 0.68
N ILE A 228 -0.73 2.75 0.95
CA ILE A 228 0.07 3.29 2.06
C ILE A 228 0.94 4.46 1.59
N GLY A 229 1.21 5.40 2.49
CA GLY A 229 2.09 6.55 2.24
C GLY A 229 1.41 7.72 1.54
N LEU A 230 0.11 7.65 1.24
CA LEU A 230 -0.65 8.76 0.68
C LEU A 230 -0.98 9.80 1.75
N GLY A 231 -1.00 11.08 1.38
CA GLY A 231 -1.28 12.20 2.29
C GLY A 231 -2.74 12.35 2.70
N LEU A 232 -3.65 11.51 2.18
CA LEU A 232 -5.08 11.49 2.50
C LEU A 232 -5.56 10.04 2.64
N PRO A 233 -6.61 9.78 3.44
CA PRO A 233 -7.18 8.44 3.66
C PRO A 233 -8.02 8.00 2.45
N ILE A 234 -7.35 7.50 1.43
CA ILE A 234 -7.97 7.10 0.17
C ILE A 234 -7.52 5.68 -0.20
N GLU A 235 -8.51 4.82 -0.49
CA GLU A 235 -8.26 3.46 -0.96
C GLU A 235 -8.75 3.28 -2.41
N ILE A 236 -8.05 2.42 -3.15
CA ILE A 236 -8.41 2.08 -4.54
C ILE A 236 -8.88 0.63 -4.59
N ALA A 237 -10.16 0.43 -4.89
CA ALA A 237 -10.70 -0.90 -5.11
C ALA A 237 -10.20 -1.49 -6.44
N PRO A 238 -9.68 -2.72 -6.46
CA PRO A 238 -9.38 -3.45 -7.68
C PRO A 238 -10.61 -3.60 -8.59
N LEU A 239 -10.36 -3.88 -9.87
CA LEU A 239 -11.44 -4.17 -10.83
C LEU A 239 -12.29 -5.35 -10.34
N ARG A 240 -13.61 -5.18 -10.40
CA ARG A 240 -14.59 -6.19 -10.01
C ARG A 240 -14.45 -6.66 -8.55
N SER A 241 -14.10 -5.75 -7.66
CA SER A 241 -14.16 -6.03 -6.23
C SER A 241 -15.55 -6.40 -5.80
N SER A 242 -15.67 -7.43 -4.98
CA SER A 242 -16.92 -7.85 -4.35
C SER A 242 -17.40 -6.82 -3.32
N THR A 243 -18.67 -6.90 -2.95
CA THR A 243 -19.23 -6.05 -1.88
C THR A 243 -18.45 -6.17 -0.58
N SER A 244 -18.03 -7.38 -0.20
CA SER A 244 -17.22 -7.59 1.01
C SER A 244 -15.84 -6.91 0.92
N GLU A 245 -15.20 -6.95 -0.24
CA GLU A 245 -13.92 -6.25 -0.45
C GLU A 245 -14.08 -4.73 -0.38
N LEU A 246 -15.16 -4.20 -0.95
CA LEU A 246 -15.46 -2.76 -0.86
C LEU A 246 -15.73 -2.32 0.59
N ILE A 247 -16.49 -3.11 1.36
CA ILE A 247 -16.73 -2.85 2.80
C ILE A 247 -15.42 -2.88 3.57
N ASN A 248 -14.54 -3.85 3.34
CA ASN A 248 -13.25 -3.92 4.00
C ASN A 248 -12.39 -2.70 3.70
N LEU A 249 -12.31 -2.27 2.43
CA LEU A 249 -11.55 -1.07 2.05
C LEU A 249 -12.15 0.20 2.67
N ALA A 250 -13.47 0.33 2.71
CA ALA A 250 -14.14 1.46 3.34
C ALA A 250 -13.87 1.52 4.85
N SER A 251 -13.92 0.35 5.52
CA SER A 251 -13.62 0.25 6.95
C SER A 251 -12.17 0.63 7.27
N ILE A 252 -11.23 0.20 6.43
CA ILE A 252 -9.81 0.55 6.59
C ILE A 252 -9.57 2.03 6.30
N ALA A 253 -10.17 2.59 5.25
CA ALA A 253 -10.07 4.01 4.94
C ALA A 253 -10.60 4.88 6.09
N ALA A 254 -11.76 4.52 6.65
CA ALA A 254 -12.35 5.20 7.80
C ALA A 254 -11.47 5.08 9.06
N TYR A 255 -10.97 3.87 9.36
CA TYR A 255 -10.05 3.66 10.48
C TYR A 255 -8.75 4.45 10.31
N SER A 256 -8.20 4.49 9.10
CA SER A 256 -7.01 5.28 8.80
C SER A 256 -7.25 6.78 9.01
N ALA A 257 -8.42 7.28 8.63
CA ALA A 257 -8.79 8.68 8.85
C ALA A 257 -8.85 9.06 10.34
N ASP A 258 -9.23 8.11 11.21
CA ASP A 258 -9.34 8.32 12.64
C ASP A 258 -7.97 8.23 13.36
N VAL A 259 -7.12 7.28 12.97
CA VAL A 259 -5.88 6.99 13.72
C VAL A 259 -4.62 7.63 13.14
N ILE A 260 -4.65 8.05 11.88
CA ILE A 260 -3.51 8.68 11.20
C ILE A 260 -3.74 10.19 11.11
N ASP A 261 -2.80 10.96 11.68
CA ASP A 261 -2.83 12.42 11.52
C ASP A 261 -2.36 12.79 10.11
N TYR A 262 -3.31 13.06 9.22
CA TYR A 262 -3.06 13.50 7.85
C TYR A 262 -2.82 15.01 7.71
N LYS A 263 -2.90 15.78 8.81
CA LYS A 263 -2.76 17.25 8.80
C LYS A 263 -1.35 17.72 9.15
N LYS A 264 -0.50 16.79 9.57
CA LYS A 264 0.93 17.02 9.82
C LYS A 264 1.72 16.57 8.61
#